data_43356cc9f20ef5b406d9cf8576c70c85
#
_entry.id   43356cc9f20ef5b406d9cf8576c70c85
#
_cell.length_a   1.000
_cell.length_b   1.000
_cell.length_c   1.000
_cell.angle_alpha   90.00
_cell.angle_beta   90.00
_cell.angle_gamma   90.00
#
_symmetry.space_group_name_H-M   'P 1'
#
loop_
_entity.id
_entity.type
_entity.pdbx_description
1 polymer ?
#
loop_
_entity_poly.entity_id
_entity_poly.type
_entity_poly.pdbx_seq_one_letter_code
_entity_poly.pdbx_strand_id
1 'polypeptide(L)'
;MKFTVDNDTLAGSLSLPIDGLSPEAQAIIQSYADGYQCNRDFITASIFTAVSTAVGKRICSDDGRYKNYFPFYICLVAPSGSNKTTPMREVLRPLTNRNAANYEAFREAMKKYDAEVKAGNENADKPVYRQLIISDSTPESRIKALSENPNVLLVSDEIATMLYNMNRYNKSGEVPQLISIWSVDDIIINRKSETALLIKEPCLSIIGGTQPDVLADTFGSDYFMSSGFNQRWLFVYPDDIPPAMYSESKVSKEVSDAWSEYINGLLDFDFATSGLSTLYYLDETKRIYIDYYNKLQLKKSGACGYMASVYAKLQIMVERWAGITHLLGNEPDMSRILPEEMEYSVRCMDYFERCAEKAYMKLTEGRKQPEVKAMGNEEMTARLFFANNPPSIQAFADGVGVSRQFVSKCLKKYDRLRSCGCGDTQVAYNVIDTEKTSATTPNMVSE
;
A
#
# COMPACT_ATOMS: atom_id res chain seq x y z
N MET A 1 12.91 -25.89 -17.51
CA MET A 1 12.44 -24.67 -18.21
C MET A 1 13.16 -23.50 -17.54
N LYS A 2 14.14 -22.89 -18.21
CA LYS A 2 14.86 -21.73 -17.69
C LYS A 2 13.93 -20.53 -17.88
N PHE A 3 13.46 -19.94 -16.79
CA PHE A 3 12.88 -18.60 -16.83
C PHE A 3 14.04 -17.61 -16.97
N THR A 4 14.30 -17.16 -18.18
CA THR A 4 15.05 -15.93 -18.40
C THR A 4 14.16 -14.77 -17.93
N VAL A 5 14.58 -14.08 -16.90
CA VAL A 5 14.03 -12.76 -16.58
C VAL A 5 14.44 -11.88 -17.77
N ASP A 6 13.46 -11.42 -18.51
CA ASP A 6 13.66 -10.46 -19.59
C ASP A 6 14.18 -9.16 -18.97
N ASN A 7 15.48 -8.94 -19.08
CA ASN A 7 16.14 -7.70 -18.68
C ASN A 7 15.80 -6.50 -19.60
N ASP A 8 15.03 -6.72 -20.65
CA ASP A 8 14.68 -5.67 -21.62
C ASP A 8 13.52 -4.75 -21.17
N THR A 9 12.85 -5.07 -20.05
CA THR A 9 11.83 -4.19 -19.45
C THR A 9 12.42 -3.11 -18.53
N LEU A 10 13.74 -3.05 -18.35
CA LEU A 10 14.42 -2.11 -17.48
C LEU A 10 14.81 -0.77 -18.15
N ALA A 11 14.42 -0.54 -19.40
CA ALA A 11 14.85 0.63 -20.17
C ALA A 11 13.95 1.88 -20.02
N GLY A 12 12.89 1.84 -19.21
CA GLY A 12 12.01 3.00 -18.92
C GLY A 12 12.11 3.45 -17.47
N SER A 13 12.13 4.76 -17.23
CA SER A 13 11.98 5.33 -15.90
C SER A 13 10.70 4.82 -15.24
N LEU A 14 10.77 4.40 -13.98
CA LEU A 14 9.63 3.93 -13.20
C LEU A 14 8.62 5.07 -13.01
N SER A 15 7.46 4.97 -13.64
CA SER A 15 6.37 5.95 -13.56
C SER A 15 5.02 5.26 -13.44
N LEU A 16 4.13 5.85 -12.63
CA LEU A 16 2.76 5.35 -12.47
C LEU A 16 1.98 5.55 -13.78
N PRO A 17 1.42 4.50 -14.39
CA PRO A 17 0.64 4.63 -15.61
C PRO A 17 -0.59 5.53 -15.40
N ILE A 18 -0.99 6.27 -16.43
CA ILE A 18 -2.27 7.02 -16.46
C ILE A 18 -3.10 6.72 -17.73
N ASP A 19 -2.53 5.97 -18.66
CA ASP A 19 -3.08 5.67 -19.98
C ASP A 19 -4.35 4.79 -19.95
N GLY A 20 -4.67 4.19 -18.81
CA GLY A 20 -5.92 3.45 -18.59
C GLY A 20 -7.00 4.26 -17.85
N LEU A 21 -6.78 5.55 -17.60
CA LEU A 21 -7.80 6.45 -17.05
C LEU A 21 -8.59 7.14 -18.17
N SER A 22 -9.76 7.68 -17.84
CA SER A 22 -10.52 8.50 -18.77
C SER A 22 -9.71 9.70 -19.27
N PRO A 23 -9.94 10.20 -20.49
CA PRO A 23 -9.24 11.36 -21.04
C PRO A 23 -9.33 12.59 -20.11
N GLU A 24 -10.47 12.77 -19.46
CA GLU A 24 -10.72 13.86 -18.51
C GLU A 24 -9.84 13.74 -17.27
N ALA A 25 -9.75 12.54 -16.69
CA ALA A 25 -8.89 12.27 -15.54
C ALA A 25 -7.42 12.46 -15.90
N GLN A 26 -6.99 11.97 -17.08
CA GLN A 26 -5.63 12.21 -17.60
C GLN A 26 -5.32 13.71 -17.78
N ALA A 27 -6.26 14.47 -18.33
CA ALA A 27 -6.10 15.91 -18.54
C ALA A 27 -5.98 16.67 -17.20
N ILE A 28 -6.79 16.30 -16.19
CA ILE A 28 -6.69 16.86 -14.84
C ILE A 28 -5.31 16.56 -14.25
N ILE A 29 -4.87 15.30 -14.27
CA ILE A 29 -3.56 14.88 -13.75
C ILE A 29 -2.45 15.69 -14.41
N GLN A 30 -2.45 15.78 -15.74
CA GLN A 30 -1.41 16.48 -16.49
C GLN A 30 -1.43 17.99 -16.20
N SER A 31 -2.62 18.60 -16.14
CA SER A 31 -2.75 20.02 -15.81
C SER A 31 -2.18 20.38 -14.44
N TYR A 32 -2.42 19.54 -13.43
CA TYR A 32 -1.85 19.75 -12.10
C TYR A 32 -0.34 19.52 -12.09
N ALA A 33 0.16 18.47 -12.77
CA ALA A 33 1.59 18.20 -12.87
C ALA A 33 2.35 19.35 -13.54
N ASP A 34 1.83 19.85 -14.65
CA ASP A 34 2.41 20.97 -15.42
C ASP A 34 2.28 22.31 -14.67
N GLY A 35 1.11 22.57 -14.08
CA GLY A 35 0.85 23.80 -13.36
C GLY A 35 1.70 23.98 -12.10
N TYR A 36 2.04 22.88 -11.45
CA TYR A 36 2.89 22.87 -10.24
C TYR A 36 4.32 22.41 -10.49
N GLN A 37 4.70 22.08 -11.73
CA GLN A 37 6.02 21.57 -12.08
C GLN A 37 6.45 20.44 -11.13
N CYS A 38 5.61 19.43 -10.97
CA CYS A 38 5.84 18.32 -10.07
C CYS A 38 5.72 16.97 -10.78
N ASN A 39 6.23 15.92 -10.13
CA ASN A 39 6.11 14.58 -10.68
C ASN A 39 4.63 14.15 -10.72
N ARG A 40 4.20 13.66 -11.88
CA ARG A 40 2.82 13.25 -12.20
C ARG A 40 2.32 12.13 -11.29
N ASP A 41 3.20 11.23 -10.82
CA ASP A 41 2.84 10.12 -9.96
C ASP A 41 2.28 10.60 -8.61
N PHE A 42 2.80 11.73 -8.09
CA PHE A 42 2.30 12.34 -6.86
C PHE A 42 0.89 12.89 -7.03
N ILE A 43 0.60 13.49 -8.19
CA ILE A 43 -0.73 13.98 -8.52
C ILE A 43 -1.70 12.81 -8.64
N THR A 44 -1.34 11.77 -9.41
CA THR A 44 -2.18 10.57 -9.60
C THR A 44 -2.56 9.95 -8.26
N ALA A 45 -1.58 9.71 -7.39
CA ALA A 45 -1.83 9.14 -6.06
C ALA A 45 -2.72 10.04 -5.18
N SER A 46 -2.54 11.37 -5.28
CA SER A 46 -3.37 12.35 -4.55
C SER A 46 -4.81 12.36 -5.05
N ILE A 47 -5.04 12.26 -6.37
CA ILE A 47 -6.36 12.16 -6.99
C ILE A 47 -7.07 10.88 -6.53
N PHE A 48 -6.39 9.72 -6.57
CA PHE A 48 -6.95 8.45 -6.07
C PHE A 48 -7.31 8.55 -4.59
N THR A 49 -6.48 9.20 -3.78
CA THR A 49 -6.76 9.42 -2.35
C THR A 49 -7.97 10.34 -2.15
N ALA A 50 -8.10 11.40 -2.96
CA ALA A 50 -9.22 12.33 -2.87
C ALA A 50 -10.55 11.64 -3.19
N VAL A 51 -10.61 10.86 -4.28
CA VAL A 51 -11.81 10.09 -4.67
C VAL A 51 -12.13 9.05 -3.61
N SER A 52 -11.13 8.26 -3.16
CA SER A 52 -11.28 7.29 -2.08
C SER A 52 -11.91 7.90 -0.82
N THR A 53 -11.44 9.08 -0.41
CA THR A 53 -11.98 9.78 0.75
C THR A 53 -13.39 10.30 0.50
N ALA A 54 -13.64 10.84 -0.69
CA ALA A 54 -14.96 11.37 -1.05
C ALA A 54 -16.05 10.29 -1.01
N VAL A 55 -15.75 9.08 -1.46
CA VAL A 55 -16.72 7.97 -1.45
C VAL A 55 -16.75 7.22 -0.13
N GLY A 56 -15.59 7.01 0.52
CA GLY A 56 -15.47 6.34 1.81
C GLY A 56 -16.13 4.97 1.85
N LYS A 57 -16.94 4.70 2.89
CA LYS A 57 -17.66 3.42 3.04
C LYS A 57 -18.99 3.35 2.29
N ARG A 58 -19.32 4.37 1.49
CA ARG A 58 -20.60 4.41 0.77
C ARG A 58 -20.62 3.53 -0.48
N ILE A 59 -19.44 3.08 -0.93
CA ILE A 59 -19.28 2.18 -2.06
C ILE A 59 -18.13 1.20 -1.81
N CYS A 60 -18.30 -0.05 -2.26
CA CYS A 60 -17.28 -1.09 -2.21
C CYS A 60 -17.30 -1.91 -3.50
N SER A 61 -16.26 -2.67 -3.79
CA SER A 61 -16.29 -3.75 -4.77
C SER A 61 -16.67 -5.07 -4.11
N ASP A 62 -17.25 -5.98 -4.89
CA ASP A 62 -17.59 -7.33 -4.46
C ASP A 62 -17.14 -8.34 -5.53
N ASP A 63 -16.13 -9.16 -5.20
CA ASP A 63 -15.57 -10.20 -6.08
C ASP A 63 -16.41 -11.50 -6.04
N GLY A 64 -17.52 -11.50 -5.27
CA GLY A 64 -18.38 -12.65 -4.99
C GLY A 64 -17.90 -13.49 -3.80
N ARG A 65 -16.79 -13.10 -3.13
CA ARG A 65 -16.27 -13.71 -1.90
C ARG A 65 -16.12 -12.68 -0.78
N TYR A 66 -15.60 -11.49 -1.12
CA TYR A 66 -15.31 -10.42 -0.17
C TYR A 66 -15.78 -9.08 -0.71
N LYS A 67 -16.24 -8.24 0.21
CA LYS A 67 -16.43 -6.81 -0.04
C LYS A 67 -15.16 -6.06 0.29
N ASN A 68 -14.74 -5.17 -0.60
CA ASN A 68 -13.53 -4.40 -0.43
C ASN A 68 -13.83 -2.90 -0.62
N TYR A 69 -13.77 -2.13 0.48
CA TYR A 69 -13.81 -0.67 0.45
C TYR A 69 -12.45 -0.14 -0.02
N PHE A 70 -12.35 1.16 -0.32
CA PHE A 70 -11.21 1.73 -1.06
C PHE A 70 -10.26 2.63 -0.25
N PRO A 71 -10.03 2.47 1.06
CA PRO A 71 -9.06 3.30 1.77
C PRO A 71 -7.63 2.98 1.34
N PHE A 72 -6.78 4.04 1.27
CA PHE A 72 -5.37 3.93 0.94
C PHE A 72 -4.49 4.52 2.03
N TYR A 73 -3.33 3.91 2.27
CA TYR A 73 -2.20 4.50 2.98
C TYR A 73 -1.12 4.78 1.94
N ILE A 74 -0.88 6.05 1.63
CA ILE A 74 0.02 6.49 0.56
C ILE A 74 1.16 7.31 1.14
N CYS A 75 2.39 6.97 0.76
CA CYS A 75 3.59 7.68 1.13
C CYS A 75 4.32 8.18 -0.14
N LEU A 76 4.37 9.50 -0.31
CA LEU A 76 5.09 10.18 -1.40
C LEU A 76 6.57 10.30 -1.02
N VAL A 77 7.45 9.56 -1.67
CA VAL A 77 8.87 9.49 -1.36
C VAL A 77 9.69 10.27 -2.37
N ALA A 78 10.30 11.36 -1.93
CA ALA A 78 11.18 12.19 -2.77
C ALA A 78 12.09 13.06 -1.93
N PRO A 79 13.24 13.54 -2.47
CA PRO A 79 14.11 14.47 -1.78
C PRO A 79 13.38 15.74 -1.31
N SER A 80 14.00 16.45 -0.37
CA SER A 80 13.49 17.77 0.02
C SER A 80 13.50 18.72 -1.18
N GLY A 81 12.49 19.59 -1.27
CA GLY A 81 12.38 20.53 -2.40
C GLY A 81 11.81 19.94 -3.71
N SER A 82 11.45 18.65 -3.76
CA SER A 82 10.87 18.00 -4.95
C SER A 82 9.41 18.38 -5.23
N ASN A 83 8.91 19.44 -4.62
CA ASN A 83 7.56 19.97 -4.84
C ASN A 83 6.44 18.91 -4.73
N LYS A 84 6.48 18.05 -3.69
CA LYS A 84 5.46 17.00 -3.45
C LYS A 84 4.25 17.48 -2.64
N THR A 85 4.46 18.35 -1.65
CA THR A 85 3.44 18.71 -0.65
C THR A 85 2.41 19.71 -1.15
N THR A 86 2.86 20.79 -1.83
CA THR A 86 1.94 21.82 -2.34
C THR A 86 0.97 21.25 -3.38
N PRO A 87 1.41 20.50 -4.41
CA PRO A 87 0.49 19.90 -5.37
C PRO A 87 -0.49 18.93 -4.75
N MET A 88 -0.03 18.09 -3.82
CA MET A 88 -0.90 17.19 -3.04
C MET A 88 -2.02 17.97 -2.34
N ARG A 89 -1.67 19.06 -1.63
CA ARG A 89 -2.67 19.90 -0.93
C ARG A 89 -3.66 20.53 -1.89
N GLU A 90 -3.21 20.96 -3.07
CA GLU A 90 -4.08 21.56 -4.08
C GLU A 90 -5.07 20.55 -4.67
N VAL A 91 -4.63 19.32 -4.94
CA VAL A 91 -5.53 18.24 -5.35
C VAL A 91 -6.56 17.93 -4.24
N LEU A 92 -6.16 17.98 -2.96
CA LEU A 92 -7.04 17.76 -1.82
C LEU A 92 -7.88 18.99 -1.41
N ARG A 93 -7.70 20.13 -2.07
CA ARG A 93 -8.39 21.39 -1.73
C ARG A 93 -9.92 21.27 -1.66
N PRO A 94 -10.62 20.58 -2.57
CA PRO A 94 -12.07 20.41 -2.49
C PRO A 94 -12.51 19.76 -1.18
N LEU A 95 -11.79 18.73 -0.71
CA LEU A 95 -12.05 18.07 0.58
C LEU A 95 -11.76 19.02 1.75
N THR A 96 -10.69 19.82 1.67
CA THR A 96 -10.35 20.82 2.70
C THR A 96 -11.42 21.89 2.82
N ASN A 97 -11.91 22.38 1.68
CA ASN A 97 -12.99 23.38 1.65
C ASN A 97 -14.30 22.80 2.23
N ARG A 98 -14.65 21.57 1.88
CA ARG A 98 -15.81 20.87 2.47
C ARG A 98 -15.65 20.69 3.98
N ASN A 99 -14.45 20.31 4.44
CA ASN A 99 -14.16 20.18 5.88
C ASN A 99 -14.33 21.52 6.63
N ALA A 100 -13.88 22.62 6.03
CA ALA A 100 -14.07 23.96 6.61
C ALA A 100 -15.55 24.34 6.66
N ALA A 101 -16.32 24.09 5.62
CA ALA A 101 -17.77 24.30 5.59
C ALA A 101 -18.50 23.48 6.66
N ASN A 102 -18.13 22.19 6.82
CA ASN A 102 -18.67 21.33 7.89
C ASN A 102 -18.35 21.89 9.29
N TYR A 103 -17.17 22.47 9.48
CA TYR A 103 -16.79 23.07 10.76
C TYR A 103 -17.61 24.32 11.08
N GLU A 104 -17.83 25.21 10.10
CA GLU A 104 -18.66 26.39 10.32
C GLU A 104 -20.12 26.01 10.58
N ALA A 105 -20.66 25.04 9.87
CA ALA A 105 -22.01 24.51 10.12
C ALA A 105 -22.13 23.92 11.56
N PHE A 106 -21.12 23.17 11.97
CA PHE A 106 -21.06 22.65 13.35
C PHE A 106 -21.00 23.78 14.40
N ARG A 107 -20.19 24.80 14.19
CA ARG A 107 -20.11 25.96 15.09
C ARG A 107 -21.45 26.68 15.26
N GLU A 108 -22.16 26.89 14.15
CA GLU A 108 -23.49 27.52 14.17
C GLU A 108 -24.51 26.64 14.92
N ALA A 109 -24.48 25.33 14.66
CA ALA A 109 -25.35 24.37 15.35
C ALA A 109 -25.05 24.33 16.86
N MET A 110 -23.77 24.37 17.27
CA MET A 110 -23.38 24.42 18.67
C MET A 110 -23.88 25.68 19.38
N LYS A 111 -23.82 26.86 18.74
CA LYS A 111 -24.38 28.11 19.32
C LYS A 111 -25.88 27.95 19.57
N LYS A 112 -26.64 27.35 18.66
CA LYS A 112 -28.07 27.10 18.82
C LYS A 112 -28.32 26.13 19.96
N TYR A 113 -27.58 25.01 20.00
CA TYR A 113 -27.65 24.01 21.08
C TYR A 113 -27.39 24.64 22.47
N ASP A 114 -26.32 25.46 22.61
CA ASP A 114 -25.99 26.13 23.85
C ASP A 114 -27.09 27.11 24.32
N ALA A 115 -27.76 27.78 23.35
CA ALA A 115 -28.89 28.67 23.65
C ALA A 115 -30.13 27.86 24.12
N GLU A 116 -30.43 26.73 23.49
CA GLU A 116 -31.54 25.84 23.87
C GLU A 116 -31.33 25.24 25.27
N VAL A 117 -30.10 24.76 25.55
CA VAL A 117 -29.76 24.21 26.88
C VAL A 117 -29.90 25.30 27.96
N LYS A 118 -29.44 26.54 27.68
CA LYS A 118 -29.61 27.68 28.60
C LYS A 118 -31.07 28.07 28.81
N ALA A 119 -31.93 27.83 27.81
CA ALA A 119 -33.37 28.05 27.91
C ALA A 119 -34.12 26.92 28.62
N GLY A 120 -33.42 25.86 29.09
CA GLY A 120 -33.98 24.77 29.87
C GLY A 120 -34.49 23.58 28.97
N ASN A 121 -34.13 23.53 27.71
CA ASN A 121 -34.42 22.37 26.86
C ASN A 121 -33.47 21.22 27.18
N GLU A 122 -33.90 20.28 28.03
CA GLU A 122 -33.12 19.10 28.41
C GLU A 122 -33.02 18.07 27.28
N ASN A 123 -33.84 18.17 26.21
CA ASN A 123 -33.86 17.27 25.08
C ASN A 123 -33.16 17.88 23.84
N ALA A 124 -32.35 18.92 24.00
CA ALA A 124 -31.61 19.50 22.89
C ALA A 124 -30.57 18.49 22.37
N ASP A 125 -30.63 18.20 21.06
CA ASP A 125 -29.69 17.29 20.40
C ASP A 125 -28.33 17.97 20.22
N LYS A 126 -27.29 17.37 20.81
CA LYS A 126 -25.93 17.87 20.67
C LYS A 126 -25.42 17.67 19.25
N PRO A 127 -25.00 18.74 18.55
CA PRO A 127 -24.44 18.63 17.21
C PRO A 127 -23.18 17.80 17.15
N VAL A 128 -22.98 17.14 16.01
CA VAL A 128 -21.80 16.31 15.72
C VAL A 128 -20.97 16.99 14.64
N TYR A 129 -19.65 17.09 14.84
CA TYR A 129 -18.72 17.58 13.83
C TYR A 129 -18.34 16.47 12.88
N ARG A 130 -18.91 16.47 11.67
CA ARG A 130 -18.54 15.54 10.59
C ARG A 130 -17.20 15.96 9.98
N GLN A 131 -16.12 15.76 10.74
CA GLN A 131 -14.76 16.05 10.33
C GLN A 131 -14.31 15.13 9.21
N LEU A 132 -13.92 15.70 8.06
CA LEU A 132 -13.49 14.96 6.89
C LEU A 132 -11.97 14.80 6.81
N ILE A 133 -11.24 15.81 7.30
CA ILE A 133 -9.76 15.84 7.27
C ILE A 133 -9.21 16.02 8.67
N ILE A 134 -8.19 15.24 8.99
CA ILE A 134 -7.33 15.42 10.15
C ILE A 134 -5.88 15.55 9.70
N SER A 135 -5.08 16.40 10.34
CA SER A 135 -3.65 16.56 10.01
C SER A 135 -2.75 16.15 11.17
N ASP A 136 -3.05 16.62 12.37
CA ASP A 136 -2.39 16.23 13.60
C ASP A 136 -3.44 15.71 14.58
N SER A 137 -3.24 14.51 15.09
CA SER A 137 -4.24 13.86 15.92
C SER A 137 -3.62 12.84 16.87
N THR A 138 -4.10 12.84 18.12
CA THR A 138 -3.86 11.71 19.00
C THR A 138 -4.72 10.51 18.58
N PRO A 139 -4.38 9.28 18.99
CA PRO A 139 -5.20 8.09 18.71
C PRO A 139 -6.67 8.29 19.15
N GLU A 140 -6.90 8.93 20.31
CA GLU A 140 -8.24 9.19 20.85
C GLU A 140 -9.03 10.17 19.97
N SER A 141 -8.39 11.27 19.53
CA SER A 141 -9.04 12.25 18.66
C SER A 141 -9.37 11.69 17.29
N ARG A 142 -8.52 10.81 16.77
CA ARG A 142 -8.76 10.09 15.52
C ARG A 142 -9.96 9.13 15.63
N ILE A 143 -10.04 8.37 16.71
CA ILE A 143 -11.17 7.50 16.99
C ILE A 143 -12.45 8.31 17.13
N LYS A 144 -12.41 9.45 17.81
CA LYS A 144 -13.54 10.35 17.91
C LYS A 144 -13.97 10.85 16.53
N ALA A 145 -13.05 11.32 15.70
CA ALA A 145 -13.37 11.77 14.36
C ALA A 145 -14.03 10.64 13.54
N LEU A 146 -13.50 9.40 13.61
CA LEU A 146 -14.07 8.23 12.92
C LEU A 146 -15.43 7.81 13.46
N SER A 147 -15.73 8.04 14.75
CA SER A 147 -17.05 7.75 15.31
C SER A 147 -18.12 8.75 14.88
N GLU A 148 -17.72 10.00 14.61
CA GLU A 148 -18.59 11.08 14.16
C GLU A 148 -18.73 11.14 12.64
N ASN A 149 -17.67 10.75 11.92
CA ASN A 149 -17.64 10.57 10.48
C ASN A 149 -16.74 9.37 10.13
N PRO A 150 -17.32 8.22 9.73
CA PRO A 150 -16.52 7.03 9.44
C PRO A 150 -15.63 7.15 8.18
N ASN A 151 -15.76 8.23 7.40
CA ASN A 151 -14.95 8.52 6.23
C ASN A 151 -14.02 9.69 6.54
N VAL A 152 -12.75 9.42 6.79
CA VAL A 152 -11.76 10.43 7.21
C VAL A 152 -10.48 10.29 6.38
N LEU A 153 -9.88 11.41 6.04
CA LEU A 153 -8.54 11.51 5.47
C LEU A 153 -7.57 12.07 6.50
N LEU A 154 -6.48 11.35 6.77
CA LEU A 154 -5.33 11.88 7.49
C LEU A 154 -4.31 12.39 6.48
N VAL A 155 -4.02 13.69 6.54
CA VAL A 155 -3.00 14.35 5.70
C VAL A 155 -1.81 14.73 6.58
N SER A 156 -0.62 14.27 6.20
CA SER A 156 0.62 14.58 6.90
C SER A 156 1.67 15.10 5.91
N ASP A 157 2.14 16.33 6.13
CA ASP A 157 3.22 16.88 5.29
C ASP A 157 4.51 16.09 5.45
N GLU A 158 4.76 15.57 6.66
CA GLU A 158 5.90 14.77 7.02
C GLU A 158 5.41 13.52 7.78
N ILE A 159 5.26 12.41 7.08
CA ILE A 159 4.82 11.13 7.68
C ILE A 159 5.77 10.68 8.80
N ALA A 160 7.07 11.02 8.69
CA ALA A 160 8.05 10.68 9.70
C ALA A 160 7.65 11.17 11.09
N THR A 161 7.15 12.40 11.22
CA THR A 161 6.71 12.96 12.50
C THR A 161 5.56 12.16 13.10
N MET A 162 4.57 11.80 12.27
CA MET A 162 3.41 10.99 12.69
C MET A 162 3.86 9.60 13.19
N LEU A 163 4.68 8.89 12.41
CA LEU A 163 5.10 7.53 12.73
C LEU A 163 6.14 7.49 13.87
N TYR A 164 6.99 8.52 13.99
CA TYR A 164 7.91 8.64 15.10
C TYR A 164 7.18 8.75 16.44
N ASN A 165 6.12 9.54 16.50
CA ASN A 165 5.28 9.65 17.67
C ASN A 165 4.62 8.31 18.04
N MET A 166 4.17 7.54 17.03
CA MET A 166 3.64 6.17 17.23
C MET A 166 4.68 5.21 17.80
N ASN A 167 5.92 5.25 17.30
CA ASN A 167 7.01 4.40 17.79
C ASN A 167 7.40 4.74 19.24
N ARG A 168 7.43 6.01 19.59
CA ARG A 168 7.79 6.49 20.94
C ARG A 168 6.78 6.07 22.00
N TYR A 169 5.51 5.95 21.63
CA TYR A 169 4.40 5.61 22.52
C TYR A 169 3.85 4.20 22.28
N ASN A 170 4.63 3.29 21.76
CA ASN A 170 4.27 1.91 21.34
C ASN A 170 3.47 1.07 22.38
N LYS A 171 3.22 1.59 23.56
CA LYS A 171 2.34 0.99 24.57
C LYS A 171 0.84 1.20 24.30
N SER A 172 0.48 1.98 23.28
CA SER A 172 -0.89 2.43 23.05
C SER A 172 -1.74 1.54 22.14
N GLY A 173 -1.16 0.53 21.50
CA GLY A 173 -1.91 -0.32 20.54
C GLY A 173 -2.29 0.39 19.23
N GLU A 174 -1.68 1.53 18.90
CA GLU A 174 -2.04 2.38 17.78
C GLU A 174 -1.82 1.70 16.41
N VAL A 175 -0.69 1.00 16.26
CA VAL A 175 -0.38 0.29 15.00
C VAL A 175 -1.38 -0.84 14.71
N PRO A 176 -1.71 -1.74 15.64
CA PRO A 176 -2.78 -2.71 15.45
C PRO A 176 -4.11 -2.07 15.07
N GLN A 177 -4.45 -0.94 15.69
CA GLN A 177 -5.67 -0.20 15.38
C GLN A 177 -5.67 0.32 13.93
N LEU A 178 -4.57 0.92 13.46
CA LEU A 178 -4.44 1.36 12.06
C LEU A 178 -4.47 0.18 11.07
N ILE A 179 -3.93 -0.97 11.47
CA ILE A 179 -4.00 -2.21 10.68
C ILE A 179 -5.47 -2.66 10.52
N SER A 180 -6.26 -2.65 11.60
CA SER A 180 -7.68 -2.98 11.55
C SER A 180 -8.49 -1.95 10.75
N ILE A 181 -8.22 -0.65 10.94
CA ILE A 181 -8.86 0.43 10.17
C ILE A 181 -8.55 0.29 8.67
N TRP A 182 -7.31 -0.06 8.30
CA TRP A 182 -6.98 -0.29 6.90
C TRP A 182 -7.78 -1.45 6.29
N SER A 183 -8.08 -2.47 7.08
CA SER A 183 -8.92 -3.62 6.67
C SER A 183 -10.41 -3.28 6.69
N VAL A 184 -10.78 -2.09 7.17
CA VAL A 184 -12.16 -1.63 7.37
C VAL A 184 -12.93 -2.53 8.35
N ASP A 185 -12.20 -3.13 9.30
CA ASP A 185 -12.78 -3.93 10.37
C ASP A 185 -13.47 -3.03 11.42
N ASP A 186 -14.59 -3.50 11.96
CA ASP A 186 -15.29 -2.81 13.03
C ASP A 186 -14.38 -2.55 14.24
N ILE A 187 -14.44 -1.36 14.80
CA ILE A 187 -13.68 -0.99 16.00
C ILE A 187 -14.61 -0.99 17.21
N ILE A 188 -14.25 -1.80 18.20
CA ILE A 188 -14.95 -1.84 19.48
C ILE A 188 -14.00 -1.34 20.56
N ILE A 189 -14.35 -0.25 21.23
CA ILE A 189 -13.57 0.32 22.33
C ILE A 189 -14.37 0.22 23.62
N ASN A 190 -13.84 -0.54 24.58
CA ASN A 190 -14.40 -0.68 25.93
C ASN A 190 -13.43 -0.04 26.93
N ARG A 191 -13.82 1.08 27.52
CA ARG A 191 -13.07 1.73 28.60
C ARG A 191 -13.87 1.65 29.89
N LYS A 192 -13.18 1.50 31.03
CA LYS A 192 -13.83 1.32 32.34
C LYS A 192 -14.78 2.48 32.75
N SER A 193 -14.51 3.69 32.23
CA SER A 193 -15.20 4.93 32.61
C SER A 193 -16.13 5.50 31.54
N GLU A 194 -16.26 4.85 30.41
CA GLU A 194 -17.03 5.36 29.25
C GLU A 194 -17.98 4.29 28.69
N THR A 195 -19.05 4.72 28.05
CA THR A 195 -19.91 3.83 27.29
C THR A 195 -19.12 3.17 26.15
N ALA A 196 -19.35 1.89 25.92
CA ALA A 196 -18.71 1.16 24.82
C ALA A 196 -18.97 1.87 23.48
N LEU A 197 -17.90 2.09 22.72
CA LEU A 197 -17.94 2.72 21.39
C LEU A 197 -17.79 1.65 20.33
N LEU A 198 -18.75 1.58 19.40
CA LEU A 198 -18.69 0.75 18.20
C LEU A 198 -18.62 1.66 16.96
N ILE A 199 -17.57 1.54 16.18
CA ILE A 199 -17.42 2.20 14.87
C ILE A 199 -17.50 1.11 13.81
N LYS A 200 -18.53 1.14 13.00
CA LYS A 200 -18.74 0.17 11.92
C LYS A 200 -18.04 0.63 10.64
N GLU A 201 -17.22 -0.27 10.09
CA GLU A 201 -16.58 -0.11 8.78
C GLU A 201 -15.88 1.26 8.62
N PRO A 202 -14.94 1.62 9.54
CA PRO A 202 -14.25 2.90 9.46
C PRO A 202 -13.35 2.96 8.23
N CYS A 203 -13.55 3.94 7.35
CA CYS A 203 -12.70 4.20 6.19
C CYS A 203 -11.75 5.37 6.49
N LEU A 204 -10.50 5.05 6.75
CA LEU A 204 -9.43 6.04 6.91
C LEU A 204 -8.43 5.90 5.78
N SER A 205 -8.32 6.92 4.95
CA SER A 205 -7.18 7.07 4.05
C SER A 205 -6.09 7.90 4.71
N ILE A 206 -4.84 7.62 4.39
CA ILE A 206 -3.67 8.38 4.87
C ILE A 206 -2.84 8.76 3.65
N ILE A 207 -2.45 10.02 3.56
CA ILE A 207 -1.49 10.49 2.55
C ILE A 207 -0.52 11.48 3.16
N GLY A 208 0.73 11.40 2.74
CA GLY A 208 1.73 12.38 3.11
C GLY A 208 3.08 12.10 2.48
N GLY A 209 4.04 12.98 2.78
CA GLY A 209 5.38 12.92 2.20
C GLY A 209 6.43 12.43 3.18
N THR A 210 7.52 11.89 2.62
CA THR A 210 8.78 11.68 3.34
C THR A 210 9.96 11.82 2.38
N GLN A 211 11.18 11.75 2.93
CA GLN A 211 12.41 11.81 2.16
C GLN A 211 13.07 10.42 2.14
N PRO A 212 13.78 10.05 1.05
CA PRO A 212 14.48 8.77 0.98
C PRO A 212 15.45 8.53 2.15
N ASP A 213 16.14 9.59 2.59
CA ASP A 213 17.18 9.48 3.62
C ASP A 213 16.63 9.24 5.02
N VAL A 214 15.37 9.63 5.27
CA VAL A 214 14.70 9.39 6.57
C VAL A 214 13.71 8.22 6.52
N LEU A 215 13.64 7.52 5.39
CA LEU A 215 12.68 6.42 5.22
C LEU A 215 12.96 5.28 6.23
N ALA A 216 14.25 4.96 6.45
CA ALA A 216 14.66 3.93 7.40
C ALA A 216 14.29 4.30 8.85
N ASP A 217 14.45 5.56 9.23
CA ASP A 217 14.06 6.06 10.56
C ASP A 217 12.54 6.07 10.73
N THR A 218 11.82 6.33 9.64
CA THR A 218 10.36 6.45 9.62
C THR A 218 9.67 5.09 9.71
N PHE A 219 10.01 4.16 8.83
CA PHE A 219 9.34 2.86 8.65
C PHE A 219 10.21 1.67 9.11
N GLY A 220 11.46 1.91 9.44
CA GLY A 220 12.44 0.84 9.65
C GLY A 220 12.41 0.20 11.04
N SER A 221 11.47 0.50 11.96
CA SER A 221 11.41 -0.20 13.24
C SER A 221 11.12 -1.70 13.02
N ASP A 222 11.70 -2.57 13.86
CA ASP A 222 11.47 -4.03 13.76
C ASP A 222 9.99 -4.38 13.90
N TYR A 223 9.27 -3.61 14.71
CA TYR A 223 7.83 -3.78 14.86
C TYR A 223 7.07 -3.42 13.58
N PHE A 224 7.37 -2.31 12.92
CA PHE A 224 6.71 -1.94 11.65
C PHE A 224 7.05 -2.94 10.54
N MET A 225 8.29 -3.42 10.49
CA MET A 225 8.74 -4.40 9.50
C MET A 225 8.04 -5.76 9.65
N SER A 226 7.74 -6.18 10.90
CA SER A 226 7.19 -7.50 11.20
C SER A 226 5.68 -7.54 11.38
N SER A 227 5.04 -6.42 11.75
CA SER A 227 3.60 -6.35 12.05
C SER A 227 2.67 -6.39 10.83
N GLY A 228 3.21 -6.26 9.62
CA GLY A 228 2.42 -6.08 8.41
C GLY A 228 1.93 -4.64 8.19
N PHE A 229 2.36 -3.68 9.02
CA PHE A 229 1.98 -2.28 8.88
C PHE A 229 2.57 -1.64 7.63
N ASN A 230 3.90 -1.79 7.42
CA ASN A 230 4.58 -1.22 6.25
C ASN A 230 4.02 -1.74 4.93
N GLN A 231 3.61 -3.01 4.89
CA GLN A 231 3.10 -3.66 3.69
C GLN A 231 1.70 -3.19 3.27
N ARG A 232 1.07 -2.35 4.08
CA ARG A 232 -0.21 -1.71 3.79
C ARG A 232 -0.06 -0.33 3.14
N TRP A 233 1.18 0.16 3.04
CA TRP A 233 1.48 1.44 2.40
C TRP A 233 1.79 1.25 0.92
N LEU A 234 1.20 2.09 0.10
CA LEU A 234 1.59 2.31 -1.28
C LEU A 234 2.65 3.41 -1.29
N PHE A 235 3.90 3.03 -1.52
CA PHE A 235 4.98 3.99 -1.71
C PHE A 235 4.92 4.51 -3.14
N VAL A 236 4.87 5.82 -3.32
CA VAL A 236 5.05 6.50 -4.60
C VAL A 236 6.48 6.98 -4.63
N TYR A 237 7.35 6.21 -5.26
CA TYR A 237 8.80 6.40 -5.22
C TYR A 237 9.40 6.33 -6.63
N PRO A 238 9.12 7.33 -7.49
CA PRO A 238 9.62 7.36 -8.86
C PRO A 238 11.14 7.35 -8.92
N ASP A 239 11.71 6.87 -10.02
CA ASP A 239 13.17 6.82 -10.22
C ASP A 239 13.72 8.18 -10.55
N ASP A 240 13.00 8.95 -11.35
CA ASP A 240 13.43 10.26 -11.81
C ASP A 240 12.45 11.34 -11.34
N ILE A 241 13.00 12.35 -10.70
CA ILE A 241 12.27 13.55 -10.30
C ILE A 241 13.03 14.73 -10.91
N PRO A 242 12.54 15.21 -12.05
CA PRO A 242 13.19 16.35 -12.70
C PRO A 242 13.16 17.58 -11.78
N PRO A 243 14.18 18.43 -11.86
CA PRO A 243 14.19 19.67 -11.09
C PRO A 243 12.99 20.53 -11.48
N ALA A 244 12.24 21.03 -10.48
CA ALA A 244 11.13 21.93 -10.69
C ALA A 244 11.69 23.30 -11.16
N MET A 245 11.70 23.51 -12.47
CA MET A 245 12.12 24.80 -13.04
C MET A 245 11.03 25.85 -12.78
N TYR A 246 11.45 27.12 -12.62
CA TYR A 246 10.48 28.20 -12.51
C TYR A 246 9.57 28.22 -13.74
N SER A 247 8.28 28.23 -13.51
CA SER A 247 7.25 28.30 -14.57
C SER A 247 6.15 29.26 -14.17
N GLU A 248 5.65 30.01 -15.13
CA GLU A 248 4.44 30.81 -14.98
C GLU A 248 3.15 29.98 -15.22
N SER A 249 3.31 28.71 -15.60
CA SER A 249 2.19 27.80 -15.78
C SER A 249 1.39 27.66 -14.48
N LYS A 250 0.09 27.63 -14.62
CA LYS A 250 -0.86 27.46 -13.51
C LYS A 250 -1.93 26.47 -13.94
N VAL A 251 -2.47 25.75 -12.98
CA VAL A 251 -3.72 25.01 -13.22
C VAL A 251 -4.80 26.02 -13.60
N SER A 252 -5.47 25.80 -14.72
CA SER A 252 -6.52 26.70 -15.14
C SER A 252 -7.70 26.65 -14.16
N LYS A 253 -8.44 27.77 -14.10
CA LYS A 253 -9.61 27.85 -13.22
C LYS A 253 -10.66 26.81 -13.60
N GLU A 254 -10.85 26.58 -14.89
CA GLU A 254 -11.80 25.61 -15.43
C GLU A 254 -11.48 24.18 -14.97
N VAL A 255 -10.22 23.76 -15.00
CA VAL A 255 -9.78 22.44 -14.51
C VAL A 255 -9.95 22.33 -13.00
N SER A 256 -9.59 23.38 -12.26
CA SER A 256 -9.72 23.42 -10.80
C SER A 256 -11.18 23.38 -10.36
N ASP A 257 -12.05 24.12 -11.05
CA ASP A 257 -13.49 24.15 -10.78
C ASP A 257 -14.13 22.79 -11.12
N ALA A 258 -13.81 22.20 -12.29
CA ALA A 258 -14.31 20.88 -12.69
C ALA A 258 -13.89 19.79 -11.70
N TRP A 259 -12.64 19.81 -11.24
CA TRP A 259 -12.16 18.88 -10.20
C TRP A 259 -12.92 19.07 -8.89
N SER A 260 -13.15 20.33 -8.49
CA SER A 260 -13.90 20.64 -7.27
C SER A 260 -15.36 20.21 -7.35
N GLU A 261 -15.99 20.42 -8.51
CA GLU A 261 -17.36 19.99 -8.79
C GLU A 261 -17.48 18.45 -8.74
N TYR A 262 -16.54 17.74 -9.38
CA TYR A 262 -16.49 16.30 -9.37
C TYR A 262 -16.38 15.72 -7.94
N ILE A 263 -15.45 16.20 -7.13
CA ILE A 263 -15.27 15.74 -5.75
C ILE A 263 -16.49 16.07 -4.88
N ASN A 264 -17.06 17.26 -5.03
CA ASN A 264 -18.27 17.63 -4.30
C ASN A 264 -19.48 16.79 -4.75
N GLY A 265 -19.59 16.49 -6.04
CA GLY A 265 -20.57 15.56 -6.58
C GLY A 265 -20.50 14.20 -5.91
N LEU A 266 -19.29 13.61 -5.78
CA LEU A 266 -19.09 12.35 -5.08
C LEU A 266 -19.43 12.43 -3.57
N LEU A 267 -19.11 13.56 -2.91
CA LEU A 267 -19.44 13.76 -1.49
C LEU A 267 -20.95 13.83 -1.25
N ASP A 268 -21.70 14.38 -2.17
CA ASP A 268 -23.15 14.61 -2.04
C ASP A 268 -23.99 13.48 -2.67
N PHE A 269 -23.38 12.59 -3.47
CA PHE A 269 -24.08 11.51 -4.16
C PHE A 269 -24.58 10.46 -3.16
N ASP A 270 -25.85 10.08 -3.31
CA ASP A 270 -26.47 9.04 -2.51
C ASP A 270 -26.32 7.67 -3.19
N PHE A 271 -25.22 7.00 -2.92
CA PHE A 271 -24.90 5.67 -3.44
C PHE A 271 -25.92 4.61 -3.01
N ALA A 272 -26.54 4.75 -1.83
CA ALA A 272 -27.47 3.75 -1.30
C ALA A 272 -28.81 3.76 -2.06
N THR A 273 -29.40 4.94 -2.27
CA THR A 273 -30.68 5.05 -2.98
C THR A 273 -30.54 4.87 -4.49
N SER A 274 -29.37 5.16 -5.05
CA SER A 274 -29.08 4.95 -6.47
C SER A 274 -28.85 3.47 -6.85
N GLY A 275 -28.68 2.58 -5.86
CA GLY A 275 -28.31 1.19 -6.11
C GLY A 275 -26.85 0.96 -6.48
N LEU A 276 -26.00 2.00 -6.36
CA LEU A 276 -24.57 1.97 -6.73
C LEU A 276 -23.63 1.78 -5.54
N SER A 277 -24.13 1.24 -4.42
CA SER A 277 -23.29 1.01 -3.22
C SER A 277 -22.30 -0.15 -3.37
N THR A 278 -22.43 -0.95 -4.42
CA THR A 278 -21.56 -2.11 -4.69
C THR A 278 -21.19 -2.17 -6.17
N LEU A 279 -19.89 -2.27 -6.46
CA LEU A 279 -19.35 -2.52 -7.77
C LEU A 279 -19.08 -4.02 -7.94
N TYR A 280 -19.63 -4.62 -8.98
CA TYR A 280 -19.45 -6.02 -9.31
C TYR A 280 -18.44 -6.20 -10.42
N TYR A 281 -17.91 -7.40 -10.58
CA TYR A 281 -17.00 -7.73 -11.67
C TYR A 281 -17.76 -8.40 -12.82
N LEU A 282 -17.42 -8.01 -14.05
CA LEU A 282 -17.73 -8.81 -15.22
C LEU A 282 -16.93 -10.13 -15.16
N ASP A 283 -17.40 -11.18 -15.84
CA ASP A 283 -16.70 -12.48 -15.84
C ASP A 283 -15.24 -12.35 -16.34
N GLU A 284 -15.00 -11.48 -17.31
CA GLU A 284 -13.67 -11.22 -17.85
C GLU A 284 -12.81 -10.44 -16.86
N THR A 285 -13.35 -9.40 -16.24
CA THR A 285 -12.70 -8.66 -15.14
C THR A 285 -12.27 -9.60 -14.01
N LYS A 286 -13.15 -10.53 -13.66
CA LYS A 286 -12.88 -11.51 -12.60
C LYS A 286 -11.75 -12.47 -13.01
N ARG A 287 -11.64 -12.88 -14.28
CA ARG A 287 -10.53 -13.71 -14.77
C ARG A 287 -9.20 -12.98 -14.64
N ILE A 288 -9.12 -11.72 -15.07
CA ILE A 288 -7.92 -10.88 -14.93
C ILE A 288 -7.49 -10.78 -13.46
N TYR A 289 -8.43 -10.53 -12.56
CA TYR A 289 -8.16 -10.50 -11.12
C TYR A 289 -7.63 -11.83 -10.59
N ILE A 290 -8.26 -12.96 -10.96
CA ILE A 290 -7.82 -14.30 -10.54
C ILE A 290 -6.41 -14.62 -11.05
N ASP A 291 -6.10 -14.29 -12.29
CA ASP A 291 -4.77 -14.51 -12.88
C ASP A 291 -3.71 -13.68 -12.15
N TYR A 292 -4.01 -12.43 -11.86
CA TYR A 292 -3.13 -11.58 -11.05
C TYR A 292 -2.97 -12.10 -9.61
N TYR A 293 -4.05 -12.48 -8.95
CA TYR A 293 -4.03 -13.10 -7.63
C TYR A 293 -3.11 -14.31 -7.59
N ASN A 294 -3.26 -15.23 -8.56
CA ASN A 294 -2.45 -16.44 -8.67
C ASN A 294 -0.97 -16.12 -8.96
N LYS A 295 -0.69 -15.15 -9.84
CA LYS A 295 0.67 -14.62 -10.07
C LYS A 295 1.33 -14.15 -8.77
N LEU A 296 0.61 -13.41 -7.93
CA LEU A 296 1.12 -12.96 -6.63
C LEU A 296 1.32 -14.10 -5.62
N GLN A 297 0.46 -15.12 -5.61
CA GLN A 297 0.67 -16.30 -4.77
C GLN A 297 1.94 -17.06 -5.14
N LEU A 298 2.25 -17.18 -6.43
CA LEU A 298 3.49 -17.78 -6.90
C LEU A 298 4.71 -16.94 -6.49
N LYS A 299 4.66 -15.61 -6.70
CA LYS A 299 5.72 -14.70 -6.22
C LYS A 299 5.93 -14.80 -4.71
N LYS A 300 4.84 -14.87 -3.94
CA LYS A 300 4.86 -14.97 -2.48
C LYS A 300 5.61 -16.22 -2.00
N SER A 301 5.47 -17.35 -2.68
CA SER A 301 6.10 -18.60 -2.29
C SER A 301 7.64 -18.59 -2.39
N GLY A 302 8.20 -17.72 -3.24
CA GLY A 302 9.65 -17.57 -3.44
C GLY A 302 10.26 -16.30 -2.82
N ALA A 303 9.45 -15.46 -2.14
CA ALA A 303 9.90 -14.17 -1.64
C ALA A 303 10.33 -14.22 -0.16
N CYS A 304 11.18 -13.24 0.27
CA CYS A 304 11.43 -13.01 1.68
C CYS A 304 10.13 -12.60 2.41
N GLY A 305 10.09 -12.79 3.75
CA GLY A 305 8.89 -12.56 4.55
C GLY A 305 8.25 -11.18 4.39
N TYR A 306 9.06 -10.12 4.21
CA TYR A 306 8.57 -8.77 3.96
C TYR A 306 7.84 -8.67 2.61
N MET A 307 8.50 -9.05 1.51
CA MET A 307 7.91 -8.99 0.17
C MET A 307 6.75 -9.98 0.01
N ALA A 308 6.82 -11.16 0.62
CA ALA A 308 5.69 -12.09 0.67
C ALA A 308 4.44 -11.43 1.28
N SER A 309 4.62 -10.60 2.32
CA SER A 309 3.55 -9.83 2.93
C SER A 309 3.08 -8.67 2.06
N VAL A 310 3.98 -8.00 1.30
CA VAL A 310 3.61 -7.01 0.28
C VAL A 310 2.70 -7.63 -0.77
N TYR A 311 3.09 -8.77 -1.35
CA TYR A 311 2.26 -9.47 -2.34
C TYR A 311 0.86 -9.81 -1.82
N ALA A 312 0.74 -10.21 -0.55
CA ALA A 312 -0.55 -10.46 0.07
C ALA A 312 -1.42 -9.18 0.21
N LYS A 313 -0.84 -7.98 0.21
CA LYS A 313 -1.57 -6.72 0.26
C LYS A 313 -1.89 -6.17 -1.13
N LEU A 314 -1.00 -6.36 -2.09
CA LEU A 314 -1.26 -5.97 -3.49
C LEU A 314 -2.49 -6.70 -4.06
N GLN A 315 -2.81 -7.91 -3.60
CA GLN A 315 -4.05 -8.63 -3.97
C GLN A 315 -5.32 -7.84 -3.60
N ILE A 316 -5.30 -7.12 -2.48
CA ILE A 316 -6.41 -6.27 -2.02
C ILE A 316 -6.34 -4.89 -2.68
N MET A 317 -5.12 -4.35 -2.83
CA MET A 317 -4.91 -3.01 -3.38
C MET A 317 -5.34 -2.89 -4.84
N VAL A 318 -5.16 -3.95 -5.65
CA VAL A 318 -5.58 -3.96 -7.06
C VAL A 318 -7.09 -3.75 -7.18
N GLU A 319 -7.89 -4.36 -6.32
CA GLU A 319 -9.34 -4.19 -6.29
C GLU A 319 -9.74 -2.77 -5.88
N ARG A 320 -9.07 -2.21 -4.86
CA ARG A 320 -9.28 -0.83 -4.42
C ARG A 320 -8.94 0.17 -5.51
N TRP A 321 -7.82 -0.06 -6.20
CA TRP A 321 -7.38 0.79 -7.30
C TRP A 321 -8.36 0.71 -8.46
N ALA A 322 -8.81 -0.49 -8.84
CA ALA A 322 -9.81 -0.69 -9.90
C ALA A 322 -11.15 0.00 -9.60
N GLY A 323 -11.61 -0.07 -8.33
CA GLY A 323 -12.83 0.64 -7.92
C GLY A 323 -12.72 2.16 -8.07
N ILE A 324 -11.57 2.76 -7.72
CA ILE A 324 -11.34 4.20 -7.92
C ILE A 324 -11.15 4.54 -9.40
N THR A 325 -10.47 3.67 -10.17
CA THR A 325 -10.35 3.82 -11.63
C THR A 325 -11.72 3.89 -12.28
N HIS A 326 -12.62 2.99 -11.91
CA HIS A 326 -13.99 2.94 -12.39
C HIS A 326 -14.76 4.24 -12.08
N LEU A 327 -14.63 4.76 -10.87
CA LEU A 327 -15.25 6.02 -10.49
C LEU A 327 -14.69 7.23 -11.26
N LEU A 328 -13.41 7.20 -11.64
CA LEU A 328 -12.78 8.22 -12.49
C LEU A 328 -13.10 8.05 -13.98
N GLY A 329 -13.79 6.99 -14.37
CA GLY A 329 -14.32 6.76 -15.70
C GLY A 329 -15.62 7.50 -15.96
N ASN A 330 -16.06 7.48 -17.22
CA ASN A 330 -17.34 8.03 -17.68
C ASN A 330 -18.23 6.89 -18.23
N GLU A 331 -18.21 5.74 -17.57
CA GLU A 331 -18.88 4.55 -18.06
C GLU A 331 -20.40 4.64 -17.85
N PRO A 332 -21.19 4.16 -18.84
CA PRO A 332 -22.66 4.14 -18.71
C PRO A 332 -23.17 3.21 -17.61
N ASP A 333 -22.50 2.08 -17.37
CA ASP A 333 -22.83 1.15 -16.30
C ASP A 333 -21.89 1.35 -15.10
N MET A 334 -22.28 2.23 -14.21
CA MET A 334 -21.53 2.57 -13.00
C MET A 334 -21.53 1.44 -11.95
N SER A 335 -22.14 0.29 -12.22
CA SER A 335 -22.22 -0.82 -11.25
C SER A 335 -21.19 -1.93 -11.49
N ARG A 336 -20.41 -1.87 -12.59
CA ARG A 336 -19.54 -2.96 -13.01
C ARG A 336 -18.15 -2.48 -13.40
N ILE A 337 -17.14 -2.98 -12.70
CA ILE A 337 -15.75 -2.74 -13.05
C ILE A 337 -15.42 -3.47 -14.36
N LEU A 338 -14.85 -2.75 -15.32
CA LEU A 338 -14.53 -3.24 -16.65
C LEU A 338 -13.20 -4.01 -16.68
N PRO A 339 -12.99 -4.91 -17.67
CA PRO A 339 -11.73 -5.61 -17.84
C PRO A 339 -10.51 -4.70 -17.97
N GLU A 340 -10.59 -3.66 -18.80
CA GLU A 340 -9.53 -2.69 -19.04
C GLU A 340 -9.15 -1.87 -17.80
N GLU A 341 -10.11 -1.60 -16.92
CA GLU A 341 -9.87 -0.93 -15.63
C GLU A 341 -9.09 -1.83 -14.67
N MET A 342 -9.40 -3.14 -14.67
CA MET A 342 -8.65 -4.12 -13.89
C MET A 342 -7.24 -4.33 -14.46
N GLU A 343 -7.09 -4.45 -15.79
CA GLU A 343 -5.77 -4.55 -16.45
C GLU A 343 -4.89 -3.34 -16.16
N TYR A 344 -5.47 -2.15 -16.25
CA TYR A 344 -4.78 -0.91 -15.86
C TYR A 344 -4.34 -0.97 -14.40
N SER A 345 -5.23 -1.40 -13.51
CA SER A 345 -4.94 -1.50 -12.08
C SER A 345 -3.83 -2.50 -11.79
N VAL A 346 -3.77 -3.62 -12.51
CA VAL A 346 -2.66 -4.58 -12.43
C VAL A 346 -1.34 -3.92 -12.84
N ARG A 347 -1.30 -3.12 -13.91
CA ARG A 347 -0.09 -2.38 -14.32
C ARG A 347 0.33 -1.35 -13.26
N CYS A 348 -0.63 -0.70 -12.60
CA CYS A 348 -0.34 0.19 -11.48
C CYS A 348 0.24 -0.58 -10.28
N MET A 349 -0.23 -1.80 -10.01
CA MET A 349 0.33 -2.62 -8.93
C MET A 349 1.76 -3.10 -9.26
N ASP A 350 2.11 -3.34 -10.52
CA ASP A 350 3.51 -3.61 -10.89
C ASP A 350 4.43 -2.39 -10.60
N TYR A 351 3.94 -1.15 -10.74
CA TYR A 351 4.63 0.06 -10.29
C TYR A 351 4.81 0.07 -8.76
N PHE A 352 3.74 -0.18 -8.00
CA PHE A 352 3.80 -0.17 -6.54
C PHE A 352 4.64 -1.31 -5.97
N GLU A 353 4.70 -2.45 -6.63
CA GLU A 353 5.60 -3.56 -6.29
C GLU A 353 7.06 -3.09 -6.34
N ARG A 354 7.49 -2.46 -7.46
CA ARG A 354 8.84 -1.92 -7.60
C ARG A 354 9.15 -0.82 -6.59
N CYS A 355 8.18 0.06 -6.32
CA CYS A 355 8.32 1.08 -5.27
C CYS A 355 8.49 0.45 -3.88
N ALA A 356 7.77 -0.64 -3.57
CA ALA A 356 7.91 -1.36 -2.32
C ALA A 356 9.27 -2.07 -2.20
N GLU A 357 9.79 -2.66 -3.28
CA GLU A 357 11.15 -3.22 -3.34
C GLU A 357 12.20 -2.16 -3.09
N LYS A 358 12.07 -1.00 -3.76
CA LYS A 358 12.96 0.15 -3.61
C LYS A 358 12.93 0.70 -2.17
N ALA A 359 11.73 0.80 -1.58
CA ALA A 359 11.57 1.18 -0.19
C ALA A 359 12.21 0.14 0.74
N TYR A 360 11.99 -1.15 0.51
CA TYR A 360 12.56 -2.24 1.32
C TYR A 360 14.09 -2.22 1.30
N MET A 361 14.72 -1.97 0.15
CA MET A 361 16.18 -1.81 0.08
C MET A 361 16.66 -0.68 0.99
N LYS A 362 15.98 0.48 0.98
CA LYS A 362 16.29 1.60 1.87
C LYS A 362 16.06 1.28 3.34
N LEU A 363 14.98 0.58 3.68
CA LEU A 363 14.65 0.17 5.05
C LEU A 363 15.68 -0.82 5.63
N THR A 364 16.37 -1.56 4.78
CA THR A 364 17.38 -2.57 5.17
C THR A 364 18.82 -2.10 4.98
N GLU A 365 19.02 -0.91 4.41
CA GLU A 365 20.34 -0.30 4.22
C GLU A 365 21.04 -0.13 5.58
N GLY A 366 22.26 -0.65 5.71
CA GLY A 366 23.05 -0.62 6.95
C GLY A 366 22.58 -1.57 8.06
N ARG A 367 21.44 -2.25 7.92
CA ARG A 367 21.11 -3.36 8.80
C ARG A 367 22.04 -4.51 8.48
N LYS A 368 22.76 -5.02 9.51
CA LYS A 368 23.35 -6.36 9.39
C LYS A 368 22.19 -7.26 9.02
N GLN A 369 22.19 -7.78 7.79
CA GLN A 369 21.31 -8.90 7.46
C GLN A 369 21.44 -9.87 8.64
N PRO A 370 20.33 -10.37 9.22
CA PRO A 370 20.46 -11.41 10.21
C PRO A 370 21.41 -12.41 9.57
N GLU A 371 22.58 -12.62 10.20
CA GLU A 371 23.50 -13.65 9.72
C GLU A 371 22.59 -14.83 9.47
N VAL A 372 22.38 -15.16 8.20
CA VAL A 372 21.85 -16.48 7.86
C VAL A 372 22.88 -17.34 8.52
N LYS A 373 22.56 -17.87 9.71
CA LYS A 373 23.44 -18.80 10.42
C LYS A 373 23.79 -19.77 9.33
N ALA A 374 25.04 -19.69 8.86
CA ALA A 374 25.49 -20.52 7.76
C ALA A 374 25.01 -21.91 8.10
N MET A 375 23.98 -22.36 7.40
CA MET A 375 23.38 -23.66 7.69
C MET A 375 24.56 -24.60 7.57
N GLY A 376 24.92 -25.28 8.65
CA GLY A 376 26.10 -26.16 8.61
C GLY A 376 25.96 -27.05 7.39
N ASN A 377 27.03 -27.27 6.62
CA ASN A 377 27.00 -28.07 5.38
C ASN A 377 26.19 -29.38 5.54
N GLU A 378 26.10 -29.91 6.75
CA GLU A 378 25.32 -31.09 7.06
C GLU A 378 23.80 -30.87 6.96
N GLU A 379 23.26 -29.78 7.50
CA GLU A 379 21.83 -29.49 7.46
C GLU A 379 21.38 -29.11 6.02
N MET A 380 22.20 -28.34 5.35
CA MET A 380 21.95 -27.95 3.94
C MET A 380 21.93 -29.19 3.03
N THR A 381 22.88 -30.12 3.23
CA THR A 381 22.92 -31.39 2.49
C THR A 381 21.63 -32.20 2.71
N ALA A 382 21.14 -32.27 3.95
CA ALA A 382 19.91 -33.01 4.26
C ALA A 382 18.67 -32.33 3.63
N ARG A 383 18.56 -31.01 3.68
CA ARG A 383 17.47 -30.25 3.06
C ARG A 383 17.44 -30.42 1.53
N LEU A 384 18.59 -30.32 0.86
CA LEU A 384 18.71 -30.53 -0.58
C LEU A 384 18.32 -31.96 -0.98
N PHE A 385 18.71 -32.95 -0.18
CA PHE A 385 18.32 -34.35 -0.46
C PHE A 385 16.80 -34.53 -0.39
N PHE A 386 16.15 -34.07 0.68
CA PHE A 386 14.70 -34.23 0.85
C PHE A 386 13.90 -33.41 -0.16
N ALA A 387 14.39 -32.24 -0.58
CA ALA A 387 13.73 -31.40 -1.56
C ALA A 387 13.79 -31.98 -2.98
N ASN A 388 14.93 -32.57 -3.37
CA ASN A 388 15.14 -33.10 -4.72
C ASN A 388 14.66 -34.54 -4.88
N ASN A 389 14.33 -35.23 -3.78
CA ASN A 389 13.89 -36.62 -3.77
C ASN A 389 14.67 -37.53 -4.76
N PRO A 390 16.01 -37.58 -4.64
CA PRO A 390 16.85 -38.29 -5.62
C PRO A 390 16.64 -39.81 -5.58
N PRO A 391 16.89 -40.52 -6.67
CA PRO A 391 16.63 -41.97 -6.76
C PRO A 391 17.48 -42.79 -5.81
N SER A 392 18.63 -42.27 -5.35
CA SER A 392 19.47 -42.91 -4.35
C SER A 392 20.39 -41.90 -3.66
N ILE A 393 20.90 -42.28 -2.45
CA ILE A 393 21.92 -41.50 -1.73
C ILE A 393 23.21 -41.39 -2.56
N GLN A 394 23.55 -42.41 -3.33
CA GLN A 394 24.75 -42.42 -4.16
C GLN A 394 24.61 -41.40 -5.31
N ALA A 395 23.49 -41.44 -6.05
CA ALA A 395 23.25 -40.53 -7.14
C ALA A 395 23.26 -39.04 -6.68
N PHE A 396 22.73 -38.77 -5.50
CA PHE A 396 22.77 -37.43 -4.92
C PHE A 396 24.21 -37.01 -4.54
N ALA A 397 24.94 -37.94 -3.86
CA ALA A 397 26.32 -37.69 -3.45
C ALA A 397 27.26 -37.40 -4.61
N ASP A 398 27.09 -38.15 -5.70
CA ASP A 398 27.84 -37.94 -6.95
C ASP A 398 27.48 -36.59 -7.62
N GLY A 399 26.17 -36.20 -7.57
CA GLY A 399 25.68 -34.97 -8.16
C GLY A 399 26.15 -33.69 -7.43
N VAL A 400 26.33 -33.77 -6.09
CA VAL A 400 26.80 -32.65 -5.25
C VAL A 400 28.29 -32.71 -4.89
N GLY A 401 29.01 -33.75 -5.33
CA GLY A 401 30.46 -33.88 -5.14
C GLY A 401 30.88 -34.19 -3.69
N VAL A 402 30.02 -34.87 -2.91
CA VAL A 402 30.30 -35.26 -1.54
C VAL A 402 30.29 -36.76 -1.37
N SER A 403 30.84 -37.30 -0.24
CA SER A 403 30.82 -38.74 -0.03
C SER A 403 29.44 -39.24 0.38
N ARG A 404 29.07 -40.46 -0.08
CA ARG A 404 27.85 -41.16 0.34
C ARG A 404 27.69 -41.25 1.84
N GLN A 405 28.82 -41.49 2.56
CA GLN A 405 28.84 -41.57 4.01
C GLN A 405 28.46 -40.26 4.68
N PHE A 406 28.94 -39.13 4.14
CA PHE A 406 28.60 -37.80 4.62
C PHE A 406 27.10 -37.51 4.44
N VAL A 407 26.54 -37.79 3.27
CA VAL A 407 25.09 -37.64 3.03
C VAL A 407 24.28 -38.50 3.97
N SER A 408 24.65 -39.77 4.16
CA SER A 408 23.96 -40.67 5.09
C SER A 408 24.00 -40.20 6.54
N LYS A 409 25.11 -39.62 6.98
CA LYS A 409 25.24 -38.99 8.32
C LYS A 409 24.30 -37.77 8.43
N CYS A 410 24.27 -36.92 7.43
CA CYS A 410 23.38 -35.74 7.39
C CYS A 410 21.90 -36.14 7.47
N LEU A 411 21.48 -37.13 6.70
CA LEU A 411 20.10 -37.61 6.70
C LEU A 411 19.67 -38.18 8.05
N LYS A 412 20.55 -38.94 8.72
CA LYS A 412 20.26 -39.46 10.05
C LYS A 412 20.14 -38.34 11.09
N LYS A 413 21.02 -37.34 11.02
CA LYS A 413 21.04 -36.23 11.99
C LYS A 413 19.83 -35.30 11.82
N TYR A 414 19.35 -35.11 10.60
CA TYR A 414 18.29 -34.17 10.25
C TYR A 414 17.02 -34.86 9.72
N ASP A 415 16.72 -36.06 10.15
CA ASP A 415 15.54 -36.84 9.71
C ASP A 415 14.21 -36.09 9.95
N ARG A 416 14.14 -35.21 10.96
CA ARG A 416 13.00 -34.31 11.24
C ARG A 416 12.64 -33.38 10.05
N LEU A 417 13.60 -33.12 9.15
CA LEU A 417 13.35 -32.27 7.95
C LEU A 417 12.61 -33.05 6.86
N ARG A 418 12.45 -34.36 6.99
CA ARG A 418 11.73 -35.20 6.02
C ARG A 418 10.24 -34.87 5.93
N SER A 419 9.64 -34.41 7.04
CA SER A 419 8.22 -34.03 7.12
C SER A 419 7.96 -32.54 6.72
N CYS A 420 9.01 -31.74 6.61
CA CYS A 420 8.92 -30.33 6.22
C CYS A 420 9.19 -30.16 4.72
N GLY A 421 8.45 -30.90 3.88
CA GLY A 421 8.48 -30.70 2.44
C GLY A 421 7.78 -29.41 2.06
N CYS A 422 8.47 -28.26 2.14
CA CYS A 422 8.08 -27.04 1.46
C CYS A 422 9.18 -25.95 1.56
N GLY A 423 9.68 -25.49 0.44
CA GLY A 423 9.73 -24.06 0.17
C GLY A 423 11.05 -23.30 0.28
N ASP A 424 12.19 -23.86 0.72
CA ASP A 424 13.46 -23.11 0.79
C ASP A 424 14.52 -23.54 -0.25
N THR A 425 14.08 -24.07 -1.37
CA THR A 425 14.97 -24.69 -2.37
C THR A 425 15.70 -23.71 -3.29
N GLN A 426 15.20 -22.49 -3.47
CA GLN A 426 15.85 -21.53 -4.40
C GLN A 426 17.10 -20.84 -3.81
N VAL A 427 17.17 -20.65 -2.52
CA VAL A 427 18.34 -20.05 -1.85
C VAL A 427 19.57 -20.96 -1.90
N ALA A 428 19.36 -22.28 -1.96
CA ALA A 428 20.44 -23.26 -1.99
C ALA A 428 21.13 -23.38 -3.37
N TYR A 429 20.45 -23.09 -4.46
CA TYR A 429 21.04 -23.18 -5.82
C TYR A 429 22.05 -22.09 -6.12
N ASN A 430 21.87 -20.89 -5.57
CA ASN A 430 22.77 -19.74 -5.83
C ASN A 430 24.12 -19.85 -5.10
N VAL A 431 24.22 -20.65 -4.03
CA VAL A 431 25.47 -20.80 -3.25
C VAL A 431 26.41 -21.82 -3.88
N ILE A 432 25.91 -22.81 -4.62
CA ILE A 432 26.73 -23.86 -5.26
C ILE A 432 27.46 -23.34 -6.50
N ASP A 433 26.88 -22.38 -7.23
CA ASP A 433 27.52 -21.81 -8.43
C ASP A 433 28.64 -20.82 -8.13
N THR A 434 28.65 -20.18 -6.96
CA THR A 434 29.70 -19.23 -6.57
C THR A 434 30.99 -19.88 -6.07
N GLU A 435 30.93 -21.11 -5.54
CA GLU A 435 32.14 -21.85 -5.12
C GLU A 435 32.87 -22.54 -6.30
N LYS A 436 32.19 -22.78 -7.43
CA LYS A 436 32.84 -23.38 -8.63
C LYS A 436 33.62 -22.39 -9.47
N THR A 437 33.44 -21.07 -9.27
CA THR A 437 34.14 -20.03 -10.06
C THR A 437 35.44 -19.53 -9.42
N SER A 438 35.80 -19.95 -8.20
CA SER A 438 37.01 -19.52 -7.52
C SER A 438 38.20 -20.49 -7.56
N ALA A 439 38.07 -21.62 -8.27
CA ALA A 439 39.10 -22.64 -8.30
C ALA A 439 39.56 -22.99 -9.72
N THR A 440 39.95 -21.99 -10.54
CA THR A 440 40.83 -22.24 -11.69
C THR A 440 41.49 -20.92 -12.12
N THR A 441 42.64 -20.60 -11.52
CA THR A 441 43.67 -19.80 -12.19
C THR A 441 44.90 -20.71 -12.36
N PRO A 442 45.29 -21.10 -13.55
CA PRO A 442 46.60 -21.69 -13.76
C PRO A 442 47.62 -20.54 -13.87
N ASN A 443 48.64 -20.62 -13.05
CA ASN A 443 49.90 -19.97 -13.26
C ASN A 443 50.42 -20.22 -14.67
N MET A 444 50.72 -19.19 -15.42
CA MET A 444 51.75 -19.25 -16.47
C MET A 444 52.84 -18.23 -16.18
N VAL A 445 53.98 -18.82 -15.91
CA VAL A 445 55.29 -18.17 -15.82
C VAL A 445 55.86 -18.03 -17.23
N SER A 446 56.43 -16.87 -17.50
CA SER A 446 57.58 -16.54 -18.36
C SER A 446 57.70 -17.17 -19.77
N GLU A 447 57.71 -16.36 -20.78
CA GLU A 447 58.94 -15.91 -21.50
C GLU A 447 58.68 -14.58 -22.20
#